data_2d916e7b0a0c845f4a9074a03b4d8fb0
#
_entry.id   2d916e7b0a0c845f4a9074a03b4d8fb0
#
_cell.length_a   1.000
_cell.length_b   1.000
_cell.length_c   1.000
_cell.angle_alpha   90.00
_cell.angle_beta   90.00
_cell.angle_gamma   90.00
#
_symmetry.space_group_name_H-M   'P 1'
#
loop_
_entity.id
_entity.type
_entity.pdbx_description
1 polymer ?
#
loop_
_entity_poly.entity_id
_entity_poly.type
_entity_poly.pdbx_seq_one_letter_code
_entity_poly.pdbx_strand_id
1 'polypeptide(L)'
;SIVLANAMSDRHPDHGRAAELVSRACFLAGLPKIITASYEAHRPKAVYHYIQDRFMKPDVIVDISDVFEQKMQTILAFKTQFYNPNSSEPETPISSKEFMEFLIARALEYGRTIGTKYGEGFTTERTLGTNTLIPLL
;
A
#
# COMPACT_ATOMS: atom_id res chain seq x y z
N SER A 1 -9.16 10.66 -10.25
CA SER A 1 -8.22 9.56 -10.02
C SER A 1 -7.80 9.51 -8.55
N ILE A 2 -7.37 8.33 -8.10
CA ILE A 2 -6.62 8.09 -6.86
C ILE A 2 -5.23 7.57 -7.23
N VAL A 3 -4.27 7.73 -6.32
CA VAL A 3 -2.92 7.20 -6.45
C VAL A 3 -2.65 6.34 -5.24
N LEU A 4 -2.07 5.16 -5.46
CA LEU A 4 -1.54 4.29 -4.42
C LEU A 4 -0.01 4.38 -4.46
N ALA A 5 0.60 4.66 -3.32
CA ALA A 5 2.03 4.87 -3.18
C ALA A 5 2.61 4.02 -2.05
N ASN A 6 3.93 3.94 -1.99
CA ASN A 6 4.65 3.22 -0.94
C ASN A 6 4.34 3.80 0.45
N ALA A 7 4.62 3.01 1.49
CA ALA A 7 4.53 3.46 2.87
C ALA A 7 5.42 4.68 3.12
N MET A 8 4.90 5.68 3.84
CA MET A 8 5.63 6.90 4.22
C MET A 8 6.86 6.60 5.10
N SER A 9 6.78 5.55 5.90
CA SER A 9 7.87 5.04 6.74
C SER A 9 7.91 3.52 6.67
N ASP A 10 9.07 2.98 6.35
CA ASP A 10 9.22 1.53 6.24
C ASP A 10 10.65 1.07 6.54
N ARG A 11 10.87 -0.26 6.56
CA ARG A 11 12.19 -0.86 6.76
C ARG A 11 13.17 -0.46 5.65
N HIS A 12 12.73 -0.56 4.39
CA HIS A 12 13.58 -0.18 3.26
C HIS A 12 13.54 1.33 3.04
N PRO A 13 14.70 2.02 3.04
CA PRO A 13 14.74 3.48 2.95
C PRO A 13 14.14 4.03 1.65
N ASP A 14 14.17 3.26 0.56
CA ASP A 14 13.63 3.70 -0.72
C ASP A 14 12.09 3.71 -0.75
N HIS A 15 11.42 2.97 0.14
CA HIS A 15 9.97 3.01 0.23
C HIS A 15 9.49 4.40 0.67
N GLY A 16 10.05 4.97 1.73
CA GLY A 16 9.73 6.32 2.17
C GLY A 16 10.11 7.39 1.15
N ARG A 17 11.28 7.24 0.47
CA ARG A 17 11.68 8.16 -0.61
C ARG A 17 10.73 8.10 -1.80
N ALA A 18 10.28 6.91 -2.19
CA ALA A 18 9.30 6.73 -3.25
C ALA A 18 7.95 7.34 -2.87
N ALA A 19 7.51 7.18 -1.62
CA ALA A 19 6.30 7.80 -1.11
C ALA A 19 6.38 9.33 -1.21
N GLU A 20 7.48 9.93 -0.74
CA GLU A 20 7.70 11.39 -0.83
C GLU A 20 7.72 11.87 -2.29
N LEU A 21 8.43 11.15 -3.17
CA LEU A 21 8.50 11.49 -4.59
C LEU A 21 7.10 11.51 -5.22
N VAL A 22 6.30 10.47 -4.98
CA VAL A 22 4.94 10.36 -5.53
C VAL A 22 4.04 11.46 -4.98
N SER A 23 4.08 11.72 -3.68
CA SER A 23 3.31 12.78 -3.03
C SER A 23 3.63 14.15 -3.65
N ARG A 24 4.91 14.49 -3.77
CA ARG A 24 5.36 15.74 -4.41
C ARG A 24 4.97 15.82 -5.87
N ALA A 25 5.12 14.73 -6.62
CA ALA A 25 4.72 14.67 -8.03
C ALA A 25 3.22 14.90 -8.19
N CYS A 26 2.38 14.30 -7.34
CA CYS A 26 0.93 14.51 -7.33
C CYS A 26 0.56 15.97 -7.02
N PHE A 27 1.28 16.61 -6.11
CA PHE A 27 1.09 18.04 -5.82
C PHE A 27 1.47 18.90 -7.01
N LEU A 28 2.66 18.71 -7.59
CA LEU A 28 3.17 19.48 -8.71
C LEU A 28 2.33 19.31 -9.99
N ALA A 29 1.89 18.08 -10.26
CA ALA A 29 1.03 17.79 -11.41
C ALA A 29 -0.31 18.57 -11.39
N GLY A 30 -0.76 19.00 -10.21
CA GLY A 30 -1.96 19.83 -10.06
C GLY A 30 -1.72 21.33 -10.25
N LEU A 31 -0.50 21.78 -10.56
CA LEU A 31 -0.17 23.19 -10.71
C LEU A 31 -0.16 23.63 -12.20
N PRO A 32 -1.11 24.49 -12.65
CA PRO A 32 -1.23 24.86 -14.06
C PRO A 32 -0.01 25.59 -14.64
N LYS A 33 0.83 26.19 -13.77
CA LYS A 33 2.05 26.91 -14.21
C LYS A 33 3.26 26.00 -14.42
N ILE A 34 3.16 24.72 -14.03
CA ILE A 34 4.20 23.75 -14.34
C ILE A 34 3.88 23.14 -15.69
N ILE A 35 4.69 23.54 -16.66
CA ILE A 35 4.55 23.09 -18.05
C ILE A 35 5.27 21.75 -18.19
N THR A 36 4.50 20.71 -18.48
CA THR A 36 5.00 19.36 -18.78
C THR A 36 4.57 18.98 -20.20
N ALA A 37 5.43 19.28 -21.17
CA ALA A 37 5.13 19.00 -22.59
C ALA A 37 3.71 19.47 -23.02
N SER A 38 2.86 18.56 -23.46
CA SER A 38 1.48 18.83 -23.92
C SER A 38 0.38 18.42 -22.93
N TYR A 39 0.73 18.13 -21.68
CA TYR A 39 -0.25 17.65 -20.69
C TYR A 39 -0.85 18.79 -19.88
N GLU A 40 -2.16 18.74 -19.68
CA GLU A 40 -2.88 19.64 -18.79
C GLU A 40 -2.63 19.28 -17.32
N ALA A 41 -2.75 20.28 -16.45
CA ALA A 41 -2.62 20.07 -15.00
C ALA A 41 -3.70 19.09 -14.50
N HIS A 42 -3.28 18.09 -13.74
CA HIS A 42 -4.17 17.09 -13.15
C HIS A 42 -3.80 16.83 -11.69
N ARG A 43 -4.71 17.13 -10.78
CA ARG A 43 -4.53 16.80 -9.36
C ARG A 43 -5.32 15.53 -9.01
N PRO A 44 -4.65 14.46 -8.53
CA PRO A 44 -5.36 13.30 -7.99
C PRO A 44 -6.29 13.70 -6.83
N LYS A 45 -7.43 13.06 -6.73
CA LYS A 45 -8.40 13.30 -5.64
C LYS A 45 -7.86 12.89 -4.27
N ALA A 46 -7.07 11.80 -4.25
CA ALA A 46 -6.44 11.29 -3.04
C ALA A 46 -5.16 10.53 -3.37
N VAL A 47 -4.23 10.53 -2.43
CA VAL A 47 -3.05 9.66 -2.38
C VAL A 47 -3.20 8.79 -1.14
N TYR A 48 -3.11 7.47 -1.32
CA TYR A 48 -3.10 6.48 -0.26
C TYR A 48 -1.77 5.76 -0.26
N HIS A 49 -1.25 5.48 0.92
CA HIS A 49 0.01 4.75 1.09
C HIS A 49 -0.28 3.37 1.66
N TYR A 50 0.06 2.31 0.92
CA TYR A 50 -0.10 0.95 1.41
C TYR A 50 0.97 0.62 2.46
N ILE A 51 0.58 -0.18 3.47
CA ILE A 51 1.45 -0.59 4.56
C ILE A 51 2.23 -1.83 4.11
N GLN A 52 3.56 -1.71 4.06
CA GLN A 52 4.43 -2.77 3.53
C GLN A 52 4.99 -3.68 4.62
N ASP A 53 6.09 -3.31 5.27
CA ASP A 53 6.78 -4.14 6.26
C ASP A 53 6.47 -3.68 7.69
N ARG A 54 6.85 -2.45 8.05
CA ARG A 54 6.64 -1.94 9.40
C ARG A 54 5.17 -1.83 9.75
N PHE A 55 4.87 -2.13 11.01
CA PHE A 55 3.53 -1.88 11.54
C PHE A 55 3.24 -0.38 11.51
N MET A 56 2.09 -0.04 10.95
CA MET A 56 1.51 1.29 10.96
C MET A 56 0.01 1.16 11.26
N LYS A 57 -0.52 2.06 12.09
CA LYS A 57 -1.97 2.14 12.26
C LYS A 57 -2.59 2.62 10.95
N PRO A 58 -3.51 1.88 10.34
CA PRO A 58 -4.18 2.32 9.12
C PRO A 58 -5.18 3.44 9.41
N ASP A 59 -5.33 4.35 8.44
CA ASP A 59 -6.42 5.34 8.41
C ASP A 59 -7.65 4.79 7.70
N VAL A 60 -7.43 3.84 6.79
CA VAL A 60 -8.47 3.14 6.01
C VAL A 60 -8.09 1.67 5.91
N ILE A 61 -9.08 0.79 6.03
CA ILE A 61 -8.93 -0.63 5.72
C ILE A 61 -9.92 -0.98 4.62
N VAL A 62 -9.43 -1.67 3.60
CA VAL A 62 -10.23 -2.19 2.49
C VAL A 62 -10.41 -3.68 2.69
N ASP A 63 -11.65 -4.17 2.57
CA ASP A 63 -11.93 -5.60 2.50
C ASP A 63 -11.33 -6.19 1.23
N ILE A 64 -10.43 -7.15 1.41
CA ILE A 64 -9.76 -7.87 0.32
C ILE A 64 -10.07 -9.38 0.36
N SER A 65 -11.11 -9.79 1.08
CA SER A 65 -11.39 -11.20 1.32
C SER A 65 -11.53 -12.00 0.02
N ASP A 66 -12.20 -11.43 -0.98
CA ASP A 66 -12.45 -12.08 -2.28
C ASP A 66 -11.21 -12.13 -3.19
N VAL A 67 -10.21 -11.27 -2.94
CA VAL A 67 -9.01 -11.16 -3.79
C VAL A 67 -7.71 -11.51 -3.04
N PHE A 68 -7.82 -11.97 -1.80
CA PHE A 68 -6.66 -12.25 -0.96
C PHE A 68 -5.72 -13.30 -1.58
N GLU A 69 -6.27 -14.39 -2.11
CA GLU A 69 -5.49 -15.43 -2.77
C GLU A 69 -4.73 -14.89 -3.99
N GLN A 70 -5.37 -14.05 -4.79
CA GLN A 70 -4.74 -13.38 -5.94
C GLN A 70 -3.60 -12.47 -5.48
N LYS A 71 -3.80 -11.71 -4.39
CA LYS A 71 -2.75 -10.90 -3.79
C LYS A 71 -1.54 -11.74 -3.39
N MET A 72 -1.75 -12.87 -2.70
CA MET A 72 -0.65 -13.76 -2.29
C MET A 72 0.08 -14.34 -3.50
N GLN A 73 -0.63 -14.75 -4.55
CA GLN A 73 0.00 -15.21 -5.80
C GLN A 73 0.83 -14.13 -6.46
N THR A 74 0.35 -12.88 -6.45
CA THR A 74 1.09 -11.72 -6.99
C THR A 74 2.40 -11.49 -6.24
N ILE A 75 2.40 -11.60 -4.91
CA ILE A 75 3.60 -11.50 -4.06
C ILE A 75 4.57 -12.64 -4.40
N LEU A 76 4.10 -13.88 -4.46
CA LEU A 76 4.91 -15.06 -4.76
C LEU A 76 5.46 -15.09 -6.19
N ALA A 77 4.94 -14.25 -7.10
CA ALA A 77 5.51 -14.09 -8.44
C ALA A 77 6.92 -13.48 -8.41
N PHE A 78 7.27 -12.74 -7.36
CA PHE A 78 8.62 -12.19 -7.14
C PHE A 78 9.54 -13.24 -6.48
N LYS A 79 9.85 -14.31 -7.21
CA LYS A 79 10.54 -15.52 -6.73
C LYS A 79 11.94 -15.27 -6.14
N THR A 80 12.60 -14.17 -6.50
CA THR A 80 13.91 -13.78 -5.99
C THR A 80 13.84 -12.92 -4.73
N GLN A 81 12.67 -12.44 -4.35
CA GLN A 81 12.49 -11.55 -3.22
C GLN A 81 11.75 -12.20 -2.05
N PHE A 82 10.72 -12.99 -2.35
CA PHE A 82 9.90 -13.63 -1.34
C PHE A 82 10.19 -15.12 -1.22
N TYR A 83 9.57 -15.76 -0.23
CA TYR A 83 9.81 -17.16 0.07
C TYR A 83 9.66 -18.06 -1.16
N ASN A 84 10.75 -18.74 -1.46
CA ASN A 84 10.84 -19.76 -2.51
C ASN A 84 11.78 -20.86 -2.02
N PRO A 85 11.28 -22.08 -1.71
CA PRO A 85 12.11 -23.16 -1.17
C PRO A 85 13.19 -23.65 -2.17
N ASN A 86 13.09 -23.29 -3.43
CA ASN A 86 14.06 -23.64 -4.48
C ASN A 86 14.99 -22.47 -4.86
N SER A 87 14.97 -21.37 -4.09
CA SER A 87 15.83 -20.23 -4.36
C SER A 87 17.26 -20.52 -3.95
N SER A 88 18.22 -20.10 -4.79
CA SER A 88 19.66 -20.05 -4.47
C SER A 88 20.10 -18.65 -4.03
N GLU A 89 19.20 -17.69 -3.99
CA GLU A 89 19.48 -16.32 -3.55
C GLU A 89 19.77 -16.27 -2.06
N PRO A 90 20.58 -15.31 -1.60
CA PRO A 90 20.81 -15.09 -0.17
C PRO A 90 19.50 -14.83 0.58
N GLU A 91 19.38 -15.41 1.77
CA GLU A 91 18.22 -15.16 2.62
C GLU A 91 18.15 -13.69 3.06
N THR A 92 16.96 -13.13 2.99
CA THR A 92 16.63 -11.77 3.39
C THR A 92 15.48 -11.78 4.40
N PRO A 93 15.25 -10.71 5.16
CA PRO A 93 14.13 -10.65 6.10
C PRO A 93 12.76 -10.91 5.48
N ILE A 94 12.59 -10.65 4.17
CA ILE A 94 11.31 -10.84 3.47
C ILE A 94 11.23 -12.14 2.67
N SER A 95 12.33 -12.90 2.57
CA SER A 95 12.35 -14.18 1.85
C SER A 95 12.07 -15.38 2.75
N SER A 96 11.80 -15.16 4.04
CA SER A 96 11.49 -16.23 4.98
C SER A 96 10.03 -16.69 4.93
N LYS A 97 9.78 -17.89 5.39
CA LYS A 97 8.42 -18.41 5.53
C LYS A 97 7.62 -17.63 6.57
N GLU A 98 8.27 -17.23 7.64
CA GLU A 98 7.70 -16.44 8.73
C GLU A 98 7.21 -15.08 8.24
N PHE A 99 7.90 -14.46 7.27
CA PHE A 99 7.42 -13.23 6.65
C PHE A 99 6.12 -13.44 5.88
N MET A 100 5.96 -14.55 5.18
CA MET A 100 4.70 -14.89 4.51
C MET A 100 3.57 -15.10 5.52
N GLU A 101 3.84 -15.79 6.64
CA GLU A 101 2.89 -15.95 7.74
C GLU A 101 2.51 -14.60 8.37
N PHE A 102 3.47 -13.69 8.52
CA PHE A 102 3.23 -12.34 8.98
C PHE A 102 2.28 -11.55 8.04
N LEU A 103 2.44 -11.66 6.72
CA LEU A 103 1.54 -11.00 5.77
C LEU A 103 0.10 -11.49 5.92
N ILE A 104 -0.08 -12.80 6.12
CA ILE A 104 -1.40 -13.41 6.35
C ILE A 104 -1.98 -12.92 7.68
N ALA A 105 -1.18 -12.95 8.76
CA ALA A 105 -1.61 -12.51 10.09
C ALA A 105 -2.08 -11.05 10.10
N ARG A 106 -1.33 -10.16 9.43
CA ARG A 106 -1.69 -8.75 9.30
C ARG A 106 -3.00 -8.55 8.52
N ALA A 107 -3.20 -9.30 7.44
CA ALA A 107 -4.45 -9.23 6.70
C ALA A 107 -5.65 -9.71 7.53
N LEU A 108 -5.48 -10.74 8.35
CA LEU A 108 -6.50 -11.20 9.31
C LEU A 108 -6.76 -10.15 10.40
N GLU A 109 -5.72 -9.54 10.96
CA GLU A 109 -5.84 -8.48 11.95
C GLU A 109 -6.67 -7.30 11.41
N TYR A 110 -6.32 -6.80 10.24
CA TYR A 110 -7.05 -5.70 9.61
C TYR A 110 -8.48 -6.09 9.24
N GLY A 111 -8.69 -7.29 8.68
CA GLY A 111 -10.03 -7.79 8.39
C GLY A 111 -10.90 -7.88 9.64
N ARG A 112 -10.34 -8.36 10.75
CA ARG A 112 -11.04 -8.44 12.05
C ARG A 112 -11.60 -7.08 12.50
N THR A 113 -10.85 -5.98 12.26
CA THR A 113 -11.28 -4.65 12.72
C THR A 113 -12.49 -4.10 11.98
N ILE A 114 -12.71 -4.56 10.73
CA ILE A 114 -13.85 -4.14 9.89
C ILE A 114 -14.89 -5.26 9.70
N GLY A 115 -14.79 -6.36 10.46
CA GLY A 115 -15.76 -7.46 10.43
C GLY A 115 -15.68 -8.36 9.20
N THR A 116 -14.54 -8.39 8.49
CA THR A 116 -14.28 -9.23 7.31
C THR A 116 -13.15 -10.23 7.57
N LYS A 117 -12.93 -11.17 6.65
CA LYS A 117 -11.87 -12.18 6.82
C LYS A 117 -10.48 -11.57 6.63
N TYR A 118 -10.27 -10.82 5.55
CA TYR A 118 -8.99 -10.20 5.23
C TYR A 118 -9.17 -8.72 4.91
N GLY A 119 -8.28 -7.88 5.46
CA GLY A 119 -8.22 -6.45 5.19
C GLY A 119 -6.85 -6.02 4.68
N GLU A 120 -6.82 -4.94 3.92
CA GLU A 120 -5.61 -4.22 3.56
C GLU A 120 -5.65 -2.79 4.10
N GLY A 121 -4.62 -2.43 4.87
CA GLY A 121 -4.52 -1.12 5.51
C GLY A 121 -3.81 -0.10 4.64
N PHE A 122 -4.33 1.13 4.67
CA PHE A 122 -3.74 2.29 4.01
C PHE A 122 -3.63 3.45 4.99
N THR A 123 -2.58 4.26 4.83
CA THR A 123 -2.50 5.58 5.47
C THR A 123 -2.79 6.68 4.46
N THR A 124 -3.17 7.85 4.94
CA THR A 124 -3.55 9.00 4.12
C THR A 124 -2.74 10.23 4.49
N GLU A 125 -2.51 11.13 3.52
CA GLU A 125 -1.80 12.39 3.76
C GLU A 125 -2.71 13.48 4.34
N ARG A 126 -4.02 13.27 4.31
CA ARG A 126 -5.01 14.22 4.80
C ARG A 126 -6.19 13.51 5.43
N THR A 127 -6.89 14.20 6.31
CA THR A 127 -8.15 13.72 6.87
C THR A 127 -9.13 13.37 5.75
N LEU A 128 -9.75 12.20 5.84
CA LEU A 128 -10.80 11.78 4.91
C LEU A 128 -12.09 12.54 5.24
N GLY A 129 -12.68 13.15 4.21
CA GLY A 129 -13.97 13.83 4.31
C GLY A 129 -15.07 12.97 3.70
N THR A 130 -16.22 12.91 4.36
CA THR A 130 -17.44 12.29 3.86
C THR A 130 -18.65 13.17 4.20
N ASN A 131 -19.67 13.10 3.37
CA ASN A 131 -20.96 13.76 3.63
C ASN A 131 -21.95 12.88 4.41
N THR A 132 -21.60 11.63 4.66
CA THR A 132 -22.38 10.66 5.44
C THR A 132 -21.47 9.61 6.05
N LEU A 133 -21.84 9.07 7.22
CA LEU A 133 -21.09 7.99 7.88
C LEU A 133 -21.54 6.58 7.41
N ILE A 134 -22.66 6.47 6.71
CA ILE A 134 -23.23 5.17 6.30
C ILE A 134 -22.25 4.30 5.50
N PRO A 135 -21.51 4.80 4.51
CA PRO A 135 -20.55 3.98 3.74
C PRO A 135 -19.31 3.55 4.55
N LEU A 136 -19.18 4.02 5.80
CA LEU A 136 -18.06 3.68 6.69
C LEU A 136 -18.40 2.57 7.69
N LEU A 137 -19.53 1.88 7.49
CA LEU A 137 -19.99 0.78 8.34
C LEU A 137 -19.53 -0.56 7.78
#